data_933424ea68f4c853781b5161185afd5d
#
_entry.id   933424ea68f4c853781b5161185afd5d
#
_cell.length_a   1.000
_cell.length_b   1.000
_cell.length_c   1.000
_cell.angle_alpha   90.00
_cell.angle_beta   90.00
_cell.angle_gamma   90.00
#
_symmetry.space_group_name_H-M   'P 1'
#
loop_
_entity.id
_entity.type
_entity.pdbx_description
1 polymer ?
#
loop_
_entity_poly.entity_id
_entity_poly.type
_entity_poly.pdbx_seq_one_letter_code
_entity_poly.pdbx_strand_id
1 'polypeptide(L)'
;MRGRRRLGCWMAIGIGALTLLSCSDGGEGDGALDGGPTPTTTQSIATAQEVSYAEHVAPVLTATCARCHTGAGPGTPHLLLETAADAAENALFISDMVEIRAMPPWPASEHGVEFARDWSLDDEEIEAIVAWNRAGGPLDVDPATPFEVAEPIELADADLTLVPATGGYDGEAGQPDEYRCFVYDPELTDTAWLEAFEFVPDQTAVVHHAVGYLLDGSQRREADARDGTDGQPGWSCFGSSGLGDDELFLGWAPGQAPIELPDGSGMRVDAGDFLVIQVHYHFEEDAPEDRSAMRLRWSDDPSPDVVRVQSYFAPAEIPCGPDESGPLCDRDAAIADARAKYGFEGVQGPFITTACGFEPEDFVLVDGKVSGECDQPVDVNGRILGVFGHAHELGSAFRMTLEPDTADELVLLDIDRWDFDWQFVYEPVDDLFVTSDQDVRIECEWDRSRRDPRLEPAYILWADGTDDEMCFATLMVLEP
;
A
#
# COMPACT_ATOMS: atom_id res chain seq x y z
N MET A 1 25.32 -50.85 11.84
CA MET A 1 25.22 -52.14 11.07
C MET A 1 24.42 -51.90 9.80
N ARG A 2 25.07 -52.17 8.68
CA ARG A 2 24.54 -52.37 7.32
C ARG A 2 23.69 -51.17 6.76
N GLY A 3 24.03 -50.50 5.72
CA GLY A 3 24.98 -50.72 4.65
C GLY A 3 24.32 -50.81 3.29
N ARG A 4 24.76 -49.90 2.38
CA ARG A 4 24.72 -50.00 0.91
C ARG A 4 23.40 -49.66 0.19
N ARG A 5 23.35 -49.05 -1.02
CA ARG A 5 24.37 -48.72 -2.02
C ARG A 5 23.80 -47.69 -2.98
N ARG A 6 24.72 -46.94 -3.57
CA ARG A 6 24.57 -46.06 -4.76
C ARG A 6 24.12 -46.85 -6.00
N LEU A 7 23.42 -46.21 -6.93
CA LEU A 7 23.74 -46.27 -8.36
C LEU A 7 23.35 -44.95 -9.02
N GLY A 8 24.31 -44.28 -9.58
CA GLY A 8 24.15 -43.20 -10.53
C GLY A 8 24.01 -43.76 -11.96
N CYS A 9 23.42 -42.99 -12.84
CA CYS A 9 23.65 -43.13 -14.26
C CYS A 9 23.65 -41.74 -14.91
N TRP A 10 24.75 -41.48 -15.56
CA TRP A 10 25.01 -40.35 -16.46
C TRP A 10 24.60 -40.71 -17.88
N MET A 11 24.08 -39.73 -18.65
CA MET A 11 24.39 -39.48 -20.08
C MET A 11 23.42 -38.40 -20.55
N ALA A 12 23.80 -37.22 -20.92
CA ALA A 12 24.62 -36.73 -22.03
C ALA A 12 23.83 -36.55 -23.33
N ILE A 13 23.54 -35.30 -23.66
CA ILE A 13 23.61 -34.56 -24.95
C ILE A 13 23.10 -35.26 -26.21
N GLY A 14 22.17 -34.56 -26.93
CA GLY A 14 21.88 -34.84 -28.32
C GLY A 14 20.99 -33.76 -28.98
N ILE A 15 21.65 -32.84 -29.70
CA ILE A 15 21.06 -31.89 -30.65
C ILE A 15 20.62 -32.68 -31.91
N GLY A 16 19.46 -32.39 -32.47
CA GLY A 16 19.08 -32.98 -33.75
C GLY A 16 17.75 -32.47 -34.33
N ALA A 17 17.84 -31.83 -35.46
CA ALA A 17 16.87 -31.07 -36.21
C ALA A 17 15.76 -31.89 -36.90
N LEU A 18 14.70 -31.13 -37.21
CA LEU A 18 13.68 -31.29 -38.29
C LEU A 18 13.72 -32.60 -39.16
N THR A 19 12.53 -33.16 -39.34
CA THR A 19 11.98 -33.39 -40.71
C THR A 19 10.49 -33.72 -40.68
N LEU A 20 9.76 -33.02 -41.52
CA LEU A 20 8.40 -33.33 -41.97
C LEU A 20 8.39 -34.60 -42.84
N LEU A 21 7.42 -35.47 -42.63
CA LEU A 21 6.98 -36.42 -43.68
C LEU A 21 5.50 -36.77 -43.47
N SER A 22 4.69 -36.41 -44.44
CA SER A 22 3.34 -36.94 -44.69
C SER A 22 3.45 -38.29 -45.37
N CYS A 23 2.56 -39.22 -45.02
CA CYS A 23 2.13 -40.31 -45.92
C CYS A 23 0.70 -40.75 -45.57
N SER A 24 -0.15 -40.69 -46.57
CA SER A 24 -1.46 -41.30 -46.68
C SER A 24 -1.31 -42.78 -47.11
N ASP A 25 -2.25 -43.64 -46.70
CA ASP A 25 -2.98 -44.68 -47.43
C ASP A 25 -3.58 -45.63 -46.42
N GLY A 26 -4.89 -45.88 -46.39
CA GLY A 26 -5.67 -46.64 -47.36
C GLY A 26 -5.98 -48.03 -46.77
N GLY A 27 -7.25 -48.30 -46.37
CA GLY A 27 -7.66 -49.63 -45.94
C GLY A 27 -9.13 -49.67 -45.52
N GLU A 28 -10.01 -50.13 -46.44
CA GLU A 28 -11.43 -50.36 -46.23
C GLU A 28 -11.72 -51.50 -45.25
N GLY A 29 -12.82 -51.36 -44.48
CA GLY A 29 -13.37 -52.45 -43.66
C GLY A 29 -14.76 -52.06 -43.14
N ASP A 30 -15.81 -52.60 -43.84
CA ASP A 30 -17.23 -52.49 -43.50
C ASP A 30 -17.57 -52.99 -42.10
N GLY A 31 -18.47 -52.27 -41.43
CA GLY A 31 -19.12 -52.68 -40.20
C GLY A 31 -20.14 -51.66 -39.72
N ALA A 32 -21.37 -51.76 -40.28
CA ALA A 32 -22.50 -50.99 -39.75
C ALA A 32 -22.87 -51.48 -38.35
N LEU A 33 -23.20 -50.54 -37.44
CA LEU A 33 -24.28 -50.59 -36.48
C LEU A 33 -24.48 -49.27 -35.73
N ASP A 34 -25.67 -48.80 -35.86
CA ASP A 34 -26.52 -48.07 -34.91
C ASP A 34 -26.24 -46.63 -34.53
N GLY A 35 -27.21 -45.79 -34.91
CA GLY A 35 -27.28 -44.37 -34.63
C GLY A 35 -27.65 -44.02 -33.20
N GLY A 36 -26.78 -43.30 -32.56
CA GLY A 36 -27.11 -42.46 -31.43
C GLY A 36 -26.82 -41.00 -31.81
N PRO A 37 -27.62 -40.00 -31.38
CA PRO A 37 -27.38 -38.63 -31.76
C PRO A 37 -26.11 -38.13 -31.09
N THR A 38 -25.12 -37.75 -31.89
CA THR A 38 -23.97 -37.00 -31.48
C THR A 38 -24.44 -35.67 -30.90
N PRO A 39 -24.07 -35.27 -29.69
CA PRO A 39 -24.29 -33.91 -29.26
C PRO A 39 -23.35 -33.00 -30.06
N THR A 40 -23.93 -32.28 -31.02
CA THR A 40 -23.27 -31.15 -31.66
C THR A 40 -23.12 -30.11 -30.60
N THR A 41 -21.97 -30.08 -29.92
CA THR A 41 -21.54 -28.94 -29.17
C THR A 41 -21.23 -27.86 -30.19
N THR A 42 -22.26 -27.11 -30.53
CA THR A 42 -22.08 -25.81 -31.15
C THR A 42 -21.48 -24.94 -30.04
N GLN A 43 -20.14 -24.87 -29.95
CA GLN A 43 -19.53 -23.76 -29.34
C GLN A 43 -20.01 -22.54 -30.14
N SER A 44 -20.98 -21.85 -29.59
CA SER A 44 -21.32 -20.51 -29.93
C SER A 44 -20.01 -19.73 -29.77
N ILE A 45 -19.35 -19.38 -30.89
CA ILE A 45 -18.41 -18.31 -30.95
C ILE A 45 -19.31 -17.12 -30.62
N ALA A 46 -19.28 -16.66 -29.36
CA ALA A 46 -19.84 -15.38 -29.01
C ALA A 46 -19.20 -14.39 -29.99
N THR A 47 -20.02 -13.88 -30.90
CA THR A 47 -19.64 -12.73 -31.71
C THR A 47 -19.16 -11.70 -30.71
N ALA A 48 -17.92 -11.22 -30.87
CA ALA A 48 -17.38 -10.12 -30.07
C ALA A 48 -18.48 -9.06 -30.00
N GLN A 49 -19.08 -8.90 -28.83
CA GLN A 49 -20.07 -7.88 -28.60
C GLN A 49 -19.29 -6.58 -28.81
N GLU A 50 -19.74 -5.71 -29.72
CA GLU A 50 -19.10 -4.42 -29.89
C GLU A 50 -19.17 -3.70 -28.54
N VAL A 51 -18.02 -3.48 -27.91
CA VAL A 51 -17.95 -2.78 -26.63
C VAL A 51 -18.27 -1.33 -26.89
N SER A 52 -19.37 -0.84 -26.32
CA SER A 52 -19.77 0.57 -26.36
C SER A 52 -18.93 1.35 -25.36
N TYR A 53 -18.34 2.46 -25.79
CA TYR A 53 -17.67 3.38 -24.87
C TYR A 53 -18.66 3.93 -23.85
N ALA A 54 -19.82 4.41 -24.30
CA ALA A 54 -20.82 5.03 -23.44
C ALA A 54 -21.44 4.08 -22.37
N GLU A 55 -21.61 2.80 -22.74
CA GLU A 55 -22.32 1.84 -21.87
C GLU A 55 -21.36 1.04 -20.99
N HIS A 56 -20.11 0.79 -21.43
CA HIS A 56 -19.22 -0.13 -20.74
C HIS A 56 -17.92 0.51 -20.23
N VAL A 57 -17.38 1.52 -20.94
CA VAL A 57 -16.08 2.09 -20.60
C VAL A 57 -16.20 3.42 -19.85
N ALA A 58 -17.01 4.35 -20.35
CA ALA A 58 -17.15 5.67 -19.74
C ALA A 58 -17.63 5.63 -18.27
N PRO A 59 -18.58 4.75 -17.89
CA PRO A 59 -18.98 4.65 -16.48
C PRO A 59 -17.82 4.24 -15.55
N VAL A 60 -17.02 3.26 -15.98
CA VAL A 60 -15.85 2.79 -15.21
C VAL A 60 -14.81 3.92 -15.11
N LEU A 61 -14.40 4.52 -16.24
CA LEU A 61 -13.42 5.62 -16.21
C LEU A 61 -13.91 6.80 -15.37
N THR A 62 -15.20 7.11 -15.39
CA THR A 62 -15.78 8.18 -14.58
C THR A 62 -15.72 7.87 -13.07
N ALA A 63 -16.08 6.65 -12.70
CA ALA A 63 -16.17 6.25 -11.29
C ALA A 63 -14.79 6.10 -10.64
N THR A 64 -13.81 5.55 -11.37
CA THR A 64 -12.54 5.11 -10.78
C THR A 64 -11.33 5.95 -11.22
N CYS A 65 -11.25 6.37 -12.49
CA CYS A 65 -10.07 7.05 -13.03
C CYS A 65 -10.18 8.59 -12.93
N ALA A 66 -11.33 9.15 -13.37
CA ALA A 66 -11.50 10.59 -13.52
C ALA A 66 -11.33 11.36 -12.21
N ARG A 67 -11.63 10.74 -11.05
CA ARG A 67 -11.45 11.36 -9.73
C ARG A 67 -10.01 11.84 -9.46
N CYS A 68 -9.01 11.14 -10.03
CA CYS A 68 -7.60 11.47 -9.89
C CYS A 68 -7.00 12.08 -11.15
N HIS A 69 -7.56 11.80 -12.33
CA HIS A 69 -7.01 12.14 -13.63
C HIS A 69 -7.69 13.33 -14.33
N THR A 70 -8.53 14.12 -13.62
CA THR A 70 -9.14 15.35 -14.15
C THR A 70 -8.73 16.58 -13.35
N GLY A 71 -8.83 17.76 -13.95
CA GLY A 71 -8.57 19.04 -13.28
C GLY A 71 -7.14 19.14 -12.74
N ALA A 72 -7.02 19.34 -11.43
CA ALA A 72 -5.76 19.36 -10.69
C ALA A 72 -5.60 18.10 -9.82
N GLY A 73 -6.20 16.99 -10.23
CA GLY A 73 -6.10 15.73 -9.48
C GLY A 73 -4.68 15.16 -9.47
N PRO A 74 -4.35 14.31 -8.51
CA PRO A 74 -2.98 13.82 -8.29
C PRO A 74 -2.43 12.97 -9.47
N GLY A 75 -3.30 12.35 -10.25
CA GLY A 75 -2.91 11.55 -11.42
C GLY A 75 -2.69 12.36 -12.71
N THR A 76 -3.06 13.66 -12.73
CA THR A 76 -3.01 14.47 -13.95
C THR A 76 -1.60 14.74 -14.50
N PRO A 77 -0.52 14.75 -13.71
CA PRO A 77 0.82 14.82 -14.25
C PRO A 77 1.19 13.64 -15.17
N HIS A 78 0.62 12.46 -14.88
CA HIS A 78 0.91 11.22 -15.61
C HIS A 78 -0.08 10.95 -16.73
N LEU A 79 -1.38 11.26 -16.53
CA LEU A 79 -2.45 11.06 -17.49
C LEU A 79 -3.57 12.07 -17.23
N LEU A 80 -3.88 12.94 -18.21
CA LEU A 80 -5.00 13.86 -18.13
C LEU A 80 -6.22 13.28 -18.87
N LEU A 81 -7.36 13.17 -18.18
CA LEU A 81 -8.63 12.65 -18.70
C LEU A 81 -9.75 13.68 -18.52
N GLU A 82 -9.81 14.69 -19.36
CA GLU A 82 -10.87 15.72 -19.30
C GLU A 82 -12.11 15.32 -20.11
N THR A 83 -11.91 14.60 -21.21
CA THR A 83 -12.95 14.30 -22.21
C THR A 83 -12.87 12.86 -22.72
N ALA A 84 -13.92 12.41 -23.39
CA ALA A 84 -13.93 11.13 -24.08
C ALA A 84 -12.79 11.02 -25.13
N ALA A 85 -12.40 12.13 -25.76
CA ALA A 85 -11.27 12.14 -26.68
C ALA A 85 -9.96 11.78 -25.99
N ASP A 86 -9.71 12.33 -24.82
CA ASP A 86 -8.49 12.03 -24.05
C ASP A 86 -8.41 10.54 -23.69
N ALA A 87 -9.54 9.94 -23.30
CA ALA A 87 -9.60 8.51 -23.07
C ALA A 87 -9.29 7.69 -24.32
N ALA A 88 -9.86 8.07 -25.48
CA ALA A 88 -9.63 7.36 -26.74
C ALA A 88 -8.18 7.50 -27.23
N GLU A 89 -7.56 8.66 -27.06
CA GLU A 89 -6.16 8.91 -27.40
C GLU A 89 -5.20 8.10 -26.54
N ASN A 90 -5.59 7.83 -25.28
CA ASN A 90 -4.80 7.08 -24.30
C ASN A 90 -5.29 5.64 -24.08
N ALA A 91 -6.17 5.12 -24.96
CA ALA A 91 -6.81 3.81 -24.78
C ALA A 91 -5.80 2.66 -24.54
N LEU A 92 -4.67 2.66 -25.22
CA LEU A 92 -3.62 1.66 -25.05
C LEU A 92 -3.00 1.74 -23.64
N PHE A 93 -2.61 2.94 -23.20
CA PHE A 93 -2.00 3.14 -21.90
C PHE A 93 -2.96 2.77 -20.76
N ILE A 94 -4.23 3.20 -20.86
CA ILE A 94 -5.27 2.84 -19.90
C ILE A 94 -5.44 1.30 -19.85
N SER A 95 -5.57 0.67 -21.02
CA SER A 95 -5.71 -0.78 -21.13
C SER A 95 -4.54 -1.54 -20.50
N ASP A 96 -3.31 -1.11 -20.79
CA ASP A 96 -2.12 -1.77 -20.24
C ASP A 96 -2.07 -1.65 -18.70
N MET A 97 -2.40 -0.47 -18.15
CA MET A 97 -2.38 -0.23 -16.71
C MET A 97 -3.46 -1.03 -15.96
N VAL A 98 -4.66 -1.14 -16.51
CA VAL A 98 -5.74 -1.94 -15.87
C VAL A 98 -5.49 -3.45 -16.04
N GLU A 99 -4.94 -3.89 -17.19
CA GLU A 99 -4.66 -5.31 -17.43
C GLU A 99 -3.61 -5.85 -16.44
N ILE A 100 -2.60 -5.05 -16.09
CA ILE A 100 -1.62 -5.40 -15.05
C ILE A 100 -2.07 -5.01 -13.63
N ARG A 101 -3.29 -4.47 -13.48
CA ARG A 101 -3.87 -3.99 -12.21
C ARG A 101 -2.98 -2.97 -11.46
N ALA A 102 -2.21 -2.16 -12.20
CA ALA A 102 -1.48 -1.02 -11.64
C ALA A 102 -2.41 0.17 -11.39
N MET A 103 -3.52 0.25 -12.13
CA MET A 103 -4.57 1.27 -11.98
C MET A 103 -5.96 0.63 -12.04
N PRO A 104 -6.90 1.10 -11.21
CA PRO A 104 -6.71 2.06 -10.12
C PRO A 104 -5.81 1.49 -9.01
N PRO A 105 -5.16 2.34 -8.19
CA PRO A 105 -4.24 1.90 -7.15
C PRO A 105 -5.02 1.37 -5.94
N TRP A 106 -5.35 0.09 -5.95
CA TRP A 106 -6.01 -0.64 -4.88
C TRP A 106 -5.25 -1.92 -4.58
N PRO A 107 -4.30 -1.89 -3.63
CA PRO A 107 -3.44 -3.04 -3.35
C PRO A 107 -4.13 -4.23 -2.67
N ALA A 108 -5.20 -3.99 -1.87
CA ALA A 108 -5.89 -5.06 -1.15
C ALA A 108 -6.47 -6.11 -2.11
N SER A 109 -6.20 -7.38 -1.83
CA SER A 109 -6.68 -8.51 -2.61
C SER A 109 -8.05 -8.99 -2.11
N GLU A 110 -8.70 -9.85 -2.92
CA GLU A 110 -9.97 -10.49 -2.56
C GLU A 110 -9.83 -11.60 -1.48
N HIS A 111 -8.62 -11.87 -0.99
CA HIS A 111 -8.37 -12.92 0.02
C HIS A 111 -8.57 -12.45 1.46
N GLY A 112 -8.63 -11.12 1.68
CA GLY A 112 -8.98 -10.53 2.97
C GLY A 112 -10.48 -10.34 3.14
N VAL A 113 -10.85 -9.58 4.17
CA VAL A 113 -12.22 -9.10 4.37
C VAL A 113 -12.58 -8.05 3.33
N GLU A 114 -13.88 -7.84 3.08
CA GLU A 114 -14.34 -6.78 2.18
C GLU A 114 -14.15 -5.40 2.84
N PHE A 115 -13.72 -4.43 2.05
CA PHE A 115 -13.49 -3.05 2.51
C PHE A 115 -14.48 -2.06 1.90
N ALA A 116 -14.82 -1.05 2.69
CA ALA A 116 -15.60 0.07 2.22
C ALA A 116 -14.80 0.90 1.21
N ARG A 117 -15.52 1.47 0.25
CA ARG A 117 -14.89 2.35 -0.76
C ARG A 117 -13.82 1.65 -1.62
N ASP A 118 -13.97 0.35 -1.85
CA ASP A 118 -13.16 -0.37 -2.82
C ASP A 118 -13.39 0.23 -4.23
N TRP A 119 -12.31 0.66 -4.85
CA TRP A 119 -12.32 1.17 -6.24
C TRP A 119 -11.51 0.30 -7.19
N SER A 120 -11.17 -0.93 -6.79
CA SER A 120 -10.61 -1.91 -7.70
C SER A 120 -11.55 -2.18 -8.87
N LEU A 121 -11.02 -2.67 -9.97
CA LEU A 121 -11.82 -3.10 -11.11
C LEU A 121 -12.02 -4.61 -11.07
N ASP A 122 -13.26 -5.03 -11.34
CA ASP A 122 -13.54 -6.44 -11.56
C ASP A 122 -13.05 -6.91 -12.94
N ASP A 123 -13.05 -8.22 -13.15
CA ASP A 123 -12.58 -8.82 -14.41
C ASP A 123 -13.43 -8.39 -15.62
N GLU A 124 -14.74 -8.14 -15.44
CA GLU A 124 -15.64 -7.71 -16.53
C GLU A 124 -15.34 -6.27 -16.94
N GLU A 125 -15.04 -5.39 -16.01
CA GLU A 125 -14.65 -4.00 -16.24
C GLU A 125 -13.30 -3.92 -16.95
N ILE A 126 -12.31 -4.70 -16.50
CA ILE A 126 -11.01 -4.82 -17.15
C ILE A 126 -11.15 -5.34 -18.57
N GLU A 127 -11.92 -6.43 -18.78
CA GLU A 127 -12.18 -7.01 -20.10
C GLU A 127 -12.85 -5.99 -21.03
N ALA A 128 -13.78 -5.17 -20.53
CA ALA A 128 -14.45 -4.14 -21.31
C ALA A 128 -13.46 -3.09 -21.83
N ILE A 129 -12.59 -2.55 -20.94
CA ILE A 129 -11.57 -1.58 -21.31
C ILE A 129 -10.56 -2.17 -22.31
N VAL A 130 -10.08 -3.37 -22.06
CA VAL A 130 -9.13 -4.07 -22.93
C VAL A 130 -9.75 -4.37 -24.31
N ALA A 131 -11.00 -4.83 -24.36
CA ALA A 131 -11.70 -5.08 -25.61
C ALA A 131 -11.96 -3.80 -26.39
N TRP A 132 -12.32 -2.72 -25.70
CA TRP A 132 -12.48 -1.40 -26.32
C TRP A 132 -11.17 -0.88 -26.93
N ASN A 133 -10.05 -0.98 -26.22
CA ASN A 133 -8.73 -0.64 -26.75
C ASN A 133 -8.39 -1.49 -27.98
N ARG A 134 -8.60 -2.82 -27.94
CA ARG A 134 -8.36 -3.74 -29.07
C ARG A 134 -9.19 -3.40 -30.31
N ALA A 135 -10.37 -2.78 -30.13
CA ALA A 135 -11.19 -2.26 -31.22
C ALA A 135 -10.70 -0.91 -31.76
N GLY A 136 -9.64 -0.32 -31.19
CA GLY A 136 -9.07 0.95 -31.59
C GLY A 136 -9.65 2.17 -30.86
N GLY A 137 -10.23 1.95 -29.67
CA GLY A 137 -10.77 3.02 -28.80
C GLY A 137 -11.96 3.77 -29.42
N PRO A 138 -12.95 3.11 -30.07
CA PRO A 138 -14.03 3.83 -30.78
C PRO A 138 -14.92 4.58 -29.80
N LEU A 139 -15.34 5.77 -30.15
CA LEU A 139 -16.31 6.57 -29.41
C LEU A 139 -17.69 6.51 -30.08
N ASP A 140 -18.71 6.23 -29.26
CA ASP A 140 -20.13 6.33 -29.61
C ASP A 140 -20.83 7.52 -28.94
N VAL A 141 -20.01 8.47 -28.44
CA VAL A 141 -20.40 9.78 -27.89
C VAL A 141 -19.66 10.91 -28.62
N ASP A 142 -20.04 12.16 -28.32
CA ASP A 142 -19.26 13.30 -28.79
C ASP A 142 -17.84 13.25 -28.17
N PRO A 143 -16.76 13.31 -28.92
CA PRO A 143 -15.40 13.33 -28.40
C PRO A 143 -15.15 14.41 -27.32
N ALA A 144 -15.87 15.52 -27.36
CA ALA A 144 -15.79 16.60 -26.39
C ALA A 144 -16.65 16.35 -25.11
N THR A 145 -17.29 15.17 -24.97
CA THR A 145 -18.03 14.83 -23.77
C THR A 145 -17.09 14.82 -22.57
N PRO A 146 -17.29 15.69 -21.56
CA PRO A 146 -16.43 15.71 -20.39
C PRO A 146 -16.75 14.54 -19.44
N PHE A 147 -15.80 14.18 -18.57
CA PHE A 147 -16.07 13.35 -17.41
C PHE A 147 -16.81 14.18 -16.35
N GLU A 148 -17.90 13.62 -15.82
CA GLU A 148 -18.61 14.22 -14.67
C GLU A 148 -18.05 13.63 -13.38
N VAL A 149 -17.01 14.28 -12.83
CA VAL A 149 -16.36 13.83 -11.61
C VAL A 149 -17.17 14.24 -10.41
N ALA A 150 -17.37 13.32 -9.46
CA ALA A 150 -17.96 13.66 -8.18
C ALA A 150 -17.04 14.62 -7.41
N GLU A 151 -17.64 15.59 -6.72
CA GLU A 151 -16.86 16.46 -5.82
C GLU A 151 -16.08 15.59 -4.81
N PRO A 152 -14.84 15.98 -4.48
CA PRO A 152 -14.08 15.29 -3.43
C PRO A 152 -14.86 15.21 -2.13
N ILE A 153 -14.77 14.08 -1.45
CA ILE A 153 -15.34 13.95 -0.09
C ILE A 153 -14.42 14.73 0.83
N GLU A 154 -14.92 15.82 1.40
CA GLU A 154 -14.19 16.62 2.38
C GLU A 154 -14.83 16.46 3.76
N LEU A 155 -14.04 16.62 4.82
CA LEU A 155 -14.54 16.64 6.18
C LEU A 155 -15.48 17.86 6.36
N ALA A 156 -16.77 17.55 6.49
CA ALA A 156 -17.76 18.58 6.77
C ALA A 156 -17.63 19.07 8.21
N ASP A 157 -17.90 20.36 8.43
CA ASP A 157 -18.00 20.98 9.76
C ASP A 157 -16.75 20.77 10.64
N ALA A 158 -15.54 20.80 10.05
CA ALA A 158 -14.29 20.78 10.79
C ALA A 158 -14.23 21.97 11.77
N ASP A 159 -13.94 21.69 13.05
CA ASP A 159 -13.79 22.72 14.08
C ASP A 159 -12.50 23.49 13.94
N LEU A 160 -11.47 22.83 13.43
CA LEU A 160 -10.11 23.35 13.37
C LEU A 160 -9.44 22.93 12.05
N THR A 161 -8.75 23.89 11.41
CA THR A 161 -7.86 23.64 10.31
C THR A 161 -6.47 24.12 10.71
N LEU A 162 -5.52 23.19 10.76
CA LEU A 162 -4.13 23.44 11.12
C LEU A 162 -3.26 23.41 9.86
N VAL A 163 -2.23 24.25 9.87
CA VAL A 163 -1.14 24.23 8.88
C VAL A 163 0.19 24.23 9.63
N PRO A 164 1.31 23.85 8.99
CA PRO A 164 2.62 23.89 9.64
C PRO A 164 2.92 25.27 10.22
N ALA A 165 3.26 25.33 11.51
CA ALA A 165 3.48 26.60 12.23
C ALA A 165 4.66 27.41 11.68
N THR A 166 5.67 26.74 11.15
CA THR A 166 6.92 27.34 10.64
C THR A 166 6.86 27.77 9.19
N GLY A 167 5.74 27.55 8.51
CA GLY A 167 5.51 27.97 7.13
C GLY A 167 5.43 26.83 6.14
N GLY A 168 5.34 27.15 4.85
CA GLY A 168 5.34 26.16 3.78
C GLY A 168 6.74 25.65 3.49
N TYR A 169 6.79 24.46 2.92
CA TYR A 169 8.00 23.78 2.52
C TYR A 169 8.16 23.80 1.00
N ASP A 170 9.31 24.25 0.53
CA ASP A 170 9.73 24.19 -0.87
C ASP A 170 10.99 23.31 -0.94
N GLY A 171 10.83 22.07 -1.37
CA GLY A 171 11.93 21.13 -1.51
C GLY A 171 12.90 21.50 -2.63
N GLU A 172 13.75 20.57 -3.02
CA GLU A 172 14.69 20.73 -4.13
C GLU A 172 14.18 20.01 -5.38
N ALA A 173 13.96 20.72 -6.47
CA ALA A 173 13.56 20.14 -7.75
C ALA A 173 14.57 19.08 -8.22
N GLY A 174 14.06 17.93 -8.64
CA GLY A 174 14.87 16.77 -9.03
C GLY A 174 15.27 15.87 -7.87
N GLN A 175 14.69 16.09 -6.68
CA GLN A 175 14.75 15.14 -5.55
C GLN A 175 13.49 14.26 -5.58
N PRO A 176 13.59 13.02 -6.04
CA PRO A 176 12.41 12.18 -6.22
C PRO A 176 11.74 11.79 -4.90
N ASP A 177 12.50 11.71 -3.81
CA ASP A 177 11.98 11.28 -2.51
C ASP A 177 12.52 12.17 -1.40
N GLU A 178 11.61 12.90 -0.76
CA GLU A 178 11.92 13.73 0.38
C GLU A 178 10.86 13.60 1.46
N TYR A 179 11.27 13.25 2.66
CA TYR A 179 10.40 13.04 3.81
C TYR A 179 10.61 14.12 4.83
N ARG A 180 9.50 14.75 5.26
CA ARG A 180 9.59 15.87 6.17
C ARG A 180 8.47 15.88 7.19
N CYS A 181 8.84 16.04 8.46
CA CYS A 181 7.92 16.12 9.58
C CYS A 181 7.61 17.58 9.94
N PHE A 182 6.34 17.84 10.20
CA PHE A 182 5.85 19.16 10.61
C PHE A 182 4.97 19.05 11.85
N VAL A 183 5.04 20.04 12.72
CA VAL A 183 4.18 20.16 13.90
C VAL A 183 2.85 20.82 13.52
N TYR A 184 1.76 20.18 13.93
CA TYR A 184 0.39 20.69 13.88
C TYR A 184 -0.17 20.70 15.31
N ASP A 185 -0.23 21.86 15.92
CA ASP A 185 -0.60 22.00 17.33
C ASP A 185 -2.04 22.53 17.47
N PRO A 186 -2.97 21.74 18.02
CA PRO A 186 -4.33 22.20 18.30
C PRO A 186 -4.41 23.14 19.50
N GLU A 187 -3.31 23.40 20.22
CA GLU A 187 -3.24 24.28 21.40
C GLU A 187 -4.26 23.94 22.49
N LEU A 188 -4.53 22.66 22.70
CA LEU A 188 -5.50 22.20 23.69
C LEU A 188 -5.05 22.54 25.12
N THR A 189 -5.99 23.12 25.90
CA THR A 189 -5.80 23.40 27.33
C THR A 189 -6.48 22.37 28.24
N ASP A 190 -7.36 21.58 27.69
CA ASP A 190 -8.08 20.50 28.35
C ASP A 190 -8.12 19.29 27.42
N THR A 191 -8.36 18.09 27.96
CA THR A 191 -8.54 16.87 27.15
C THR A 191 -9.74 17.03 26.20
N ALA A 192 -9.54 16.69 24.93
CA ALA A 192 -10.55 16.65 23.89
C ALA A 192 -10.61 15.24 23.27
N TRP A 193 -11.66 15.00 22.49
CA TRP A 193 -11.88 13.74 21.80
C TRP A 193 -12.01 13.99 20.31
N LEU A 194 -11.03 13.49 19.55
CA LEU A 194 -11.00 13.62 18.09
C LEU A 194 -11.95 12.60 17.48
N GLU A 195 -13.03 13.08 16.82
CA GLU A 195 -14.02 12.20 16.19
C GLU A 195 -13.88 12.11 14.68
N ALA A 196 -13.20 13.09 14.05
CA ALA A 196 -12.90 13.01 12.63
C ALA A 196 -11.66 13.83 12.27
N PHE A 197 -10.96 13.41 11.24
CA PHE A 197 -9.78 14.09 10.75
C PHE A 197 -9.54 13.85 9.26
N GLU A 198 -8.89 14.82 8.62
CA GLU A 198 -8.56 14.81 7.21
C GLU A 198 -7.21 15.48 6.99
N PHE A 199 -6.33 14.82 6.24
CA PHE A 199 -5.15 15.47 5.66
C PHE A 199 -5.54 16.06 4.31
N VAL A 200 -5.25 17.35 4.11
CA VAL A 200 -5.60 18.10 2.90
C VAL A 200 -4.32 18.57 2.23
N PRO A 201 -3.87 17.92 1.14
CA PRO A 201 -2.69 18.35 0.41
C PRO A 201 -2.93 19.72 -0.25
N ASP A 202 -1.96 20.64 -0.13
CA ASP A 202 -1.99 21.92 -0.84
C ASP A 202 -1.44 21.74 -2.28
N GLN A 203 -0.36 20.99 -2.42
CA GLN A 203 0.30 20.75 -3.71
C GLN A 203 0.16 19.28 -4.13
N THR A 204 -1.00 18.91 -4.65
CA THR A 204 -1.34 17.53 -5.01
C THR A 204 -0.40 16.88 -6.03
N ALA A 205 0.37 17.68 -6.77
CA ALA A 205 1.32 17.18 -7.77
C ALA A 205 2.65 16.70 -7.14
N VAL A 206 2.96 17.12 -5.91
CA VAL A 206 4.23 16.79 -5.25
C VAL A 206 4.04 16.14 -3.88
N VAL A 207 2.87 16.23 -3.27
CA VAL A 207 2.53 15.51 -2.03
C VAL A 207 2.12 14.10 -2.38
N HIS A 208 2.99 13.13 -2.07
CA HIS A 208 2.83 11.75 -2.45
C HIS A 208 1.99 10.95 -1.44
N HIS A 209 2.41 10.92 -0.16
CA HIS A 209 1.61 10.39 0.94
C HIS A 209 1.95 11.11 2.25
N ALA A 210 1.17 10.87 3.28
CA ALA A 210 1.40 11.40 4.62
C ALA A 210 1.13 10.37 5.69
N VAL A 211 1.90 10.44 6.78
CA VAL A 211 1.72 9.63 7.99
C VAL A 211 1.60 10.56 9.19
N GLY A 212 0.59 10.35 10.02
CA GLY A 212 0.29 11.20 11.16
C GLY A 212 0.53 10.51 12.49
N TYR A 213 1.20 11.23 13.38
CA TYR A 213 1.52 10.80 14.74
C TYR A 213 0.91 11.73 15.77
N LEU A 214 0.32 11.16 16.82
CA LEU A 214 -0.07 11.87 18.04
C LEU A 214 1.05 11.75 19.08
N LEU A 215 1.47 12.86 19.64
CA LEU A 215 2.58 12.93 20.58
C LEU A 215 2.18 13.63 21.88
N ASP A 216 2.70 13.10 22.99
CA ASP A 216 2.55 13.71 24.30
C ASP A 216 3.25 15.08 24.39
N GLY A 217 2.61 16.03 25.04
CA GLY A 217 3.09 17.41 25.16
C GLY A 217 4.48 17.55 25.77
N SER A 218 4.99 16.54 26.50
CA SER A 218 6.37 16.54 27.01
C SER A 218 7.43 16.51 25.91
N GLN A 219 7.10 16.00 24.71
CA GLN A 219 7.99 15.91 23.57
C GLN A 219 8.05 17.20 22.75
N ARG A 220 7.13 18.15 22.99
CA ARG A 220 7.02 19.40 22.25
C ARG A 220 8.34 20.18 22.20
N ARG A 221 9.07 20.23 23.29
CA ARG A 221 10.36 20.93 23.33
C ARG A 221 11.41 20.31 22.40
N GLU A 222 11.37 19.00 22.22
CA GLU A 222 12.26 18.31 21.29
C GLU A 222 11.84 18.57 19.84
N ALA A 223 10.55 18.52 19.54
CA ALA A 223 10.01 18.90 18.24
C ALA A 223 10.41 20.33 17.85
N ASP A 224 10.18 21.31 18.74
CA ASP A 224 10.59 22.70 18.52
C ASP A 224 12.12 22.87 18.33
N ALA A 225 12.92 21.99 18.92
CA ALA A 225 14.38 22.02 18.76
C ALA A 225 14.85 21.42 17.44
N ARG A 226 14.07 20.54 16.82
CA ARG A 226 14.37 19.96 15.51
C ARG A 226 13.89 20.82 14.36
N ASP A 227 12.72 21.44 14.54
CA ASP A 227 12.09 22.28 13.53
C ASP A 227 13.02 23.43 13.09
N GLY A 228 13.25 23.55 11.80
CA GLY A 228 14.08 24.60 11.22
C GLY A 228 15.59 24.44 11.42
N THR A 229 16.09 23.32 11.94
CA THR A 229 17.54 23.15 12.22
C THR A 229 18.41 23.15 10.98
N ASP A 230 17.88 22.74 9.85
CA ASP A 230 18.52 22.76 8.52
C ASP A 230 18.25 24.06 7.73
N GLY A 231 17.47 24.98 8.32
CA GLY A 231 17.07 26.26 7.72
C GLY A 231 15.79 26.20 6.90
N GLN A 232 15.12 25.07 6.87
CA GLN A 232 13.82 24.83 6.22
C GLN A 232 12.75 24.54 7.28
N PRO A 233 11.45 24.81 7.01
CA PRO A 233 10.37 24.43 7.90
C PRO A 233 10.32 22.91 8.17
N GLY A 234 10.00 22.50 9.40
CA GLY A 234 10.00 21.11 9.82
C GLY A 234 11.40 20.52 9.98
N TRP A 235 11.51 19.21 9.92
CA TRP A 235 12.78 18.46 9.93
C TRP A 235 12.69 17.22 9.05
N SER A 236 13.83 16.74 8.52
CA SER A 236 13.88 15.46 7.80
C SER A 236 13.59 14.32 8.78
N CYS A 237 12.69 13.43 8.41
CA CYS A 237 12.29 12.27 9.19
C CYS A 237 11.92 11.11 8.25
N PHE A 238 12.06 9.87 8.75
CA PHE A 238 11.70 8.66 8.01
C PHE A 238 11.02 7.68 8.95
N GLY A 239 9.95 7.01 8.49
CA GLY A 239 9.28 5.90 9.17
C GLY A 239 8.64 6.22 10.51
N SER A 240 9.09 7.28 11.20
CA SER A 240 8.56 7.79 12.46
C SER A 240 8.74 9.31 12.54
N SER A 241 8.16 9.94 13.57
CA SER A 241 8.44 11.34 13.85
C SER A 241 9.89 11.58 14.29
N GLY A 242 10.59 10.52 14.68
CA GLY A 242 11.92 10.52 15.29
C GLY A 242 11.93 11.05 16.72
N LEU A 243 10.77 11.32 17.33
CA LEU A 243 10.66 11.88 18.68
C LEU A 243 10.48 10.82 19.78
N GLY A 244 10.25 9.56 19.39
CA GLY A 244 9.95 8.44 20.30
C GLY A 244 8.56 8.53 20.91
N ASP A 245 8.02 7.41 21.38
CA ASP A 245 6.69 7.27 21.99
C ASP A 245 5.59 8.04 21.19
N ASP A 246 5.60 7.91 19.86
CA ASP A 246 4.60 8.45 18.96
C ASP A 246 3.53 7.39 18.66
N GLU A 247 2.26 7.80 18.69
CA GLU A 247 1.12 6.95 18.33
C GLU A 247 0.69 7.27 16.89
N LEU A 248 0.87 6.30 15.99
CA LEU A 248 0.41 6.44 14.61
C LEU A 248 -1.12 6.41 14.56
N PHE A 249 -1.75 7.44 14.01
CA PHE A 249 -3.20 7.53 13.89
C PHE A 249 -3.70 7.75 12.45
N LEU A 250 -2.84 8.16 11.54
CA LEU A 250 -3.18 8.49 10.17
C LEU A 250 -2.17 7.87 9.20
N GLY A 251 -2.69 7.14 8.20
CA GLY A 251 -2.05 6.93 6.91
C GLY A 251 -2.91 7.63 5.86
N TRP A 252 -2.31 8.38 4.95
CA TRP A 252 -3.00 9.04 3.87
C TRP A 252 -2.22 8.89 2.56
N ALA A 253 -2.95 8.50 1.51
CA ALA A 253 -2.48 8.53 0.13
C ALA A 253 -3.52 9.26 -0.74
N PRO A 254 -3.18 9.71 -1.97
CA PRO A 254 -4.11 10.37 -2.87
C PRO A 254 -5.37 9.54 -3.09
N GLY A 255 -6.53 10.13 -2.80
CA GLY A 255 -7.82 9.45 -2.86
C GLY A 255 -8.36 8.97 -1.53
N GLN A 256 -7.56 8.94 -0.45
CA GLN A 256 -8.05 8.67 0.90
C GLN A 256 -9.10 9.70 1.31
N ALA A 257 -10.29 9.23 1.68
CA ALA A 257 -11.34 10.08 2.22
C ALA A 257 -11.03 10.49 3.68
N PRO A 258 -11.70 11.51 4.22
CA PRO A 258 -11.66 11.80 5.65
C PRO A 258 -11.95 10.56 6.48
N ILE A 259 -11.27 10.40 7.60
CA ILE A 259 -11.57 9.37 8.58
C ILE A 259 -12.58 9.97 9.54
N GLU A 260 -13.78 9.39 9.56
CA GLU A 260 -14.87 9.75 10.47
C GLU A 260 -15.16 8.56 11.38
N LEU A 261 -14.93 8.75 12.68
CA LEU A 261 -15.19 7.72 13.67
C LEU A 261 -16.70 7.60 13.89
N PRO A 262 -17.20 6.45 14.38
CA PRO A 262 -18.62 6.28 14.67
C PRO A 262 -19.16 7.32 15.63
N ASP A 263 -20.42 7.70 15.46
CA ASP A 263 -21.11 8.65 16.34
C ASP A 263 -20.96 8.28 17.83
N GLY A 264 -20.53 9.23 18.64
CA GLY A 264 -20.33 9.04 20.08
C GLY A 264 -19.03 8.33 20.44
N SER A 265 -18.08 8.25 19.49
CA SER A 265 -16.73 7.74 19.75
C SER A 265 -15.68 8.82 19.52
N GLY A 266 -14.44 8.55 19.94
CA GLY A 266 -13.34 9.48 19.72
C GLY A 266 -11.99 8.94 20.16
N MET A 267 -10.93 9.47 19.56
CA MET A 267 -9.55 9.29 20.00
C MET A 267 -9.21 10.35 21.03
N ARG A 268 -8.60 9.94 22.13
CA ARG A 268 -8.25 10.87 23.20
C ARG A 268 -7.03 11.70 22.83
N VAL A 269 -7.14 13.02 23.01
CA VAL A 269 -6.04 13.99 22.88
C VAL A 269 -5.97 14.80 24.17
N ASP A 270 -4.88 14.70 24.90
CA ASP A 270 -4.73 15.38 26.18
C ASP A 270 -4.25 16.83 26.01
N ALA A 271 -4.39 17.62 27.07
CA ALA A 271 -3.94 19.01 27.09
C ALA A 271 -2.44 19.12 26.79
N GLY A 272 -2.08 19.86 25.75
CA GLY A 272 -0.71 20.06 25.33
C GLY A 272 -0.17 19.00 24.36
N ASP A 273 -0.93 17.93 24.08
CA ASP A 273 -0.59 17.00 23.01
C ASP A 273 -0.65 17.70 21.64
N PHE A 274 0.12 17.20 20.71
CA PHE A 274 0.23 17.77 19.37
C PHE A 274 0.40 16.68 18.32
N LEU A 275 0.15 17.04 17.07
CA LEU A 275 0.31 16.15 15.95
C LEU A 275 1.64 16.43 15.24
N VAL A 276 2.26 15.39 14.76
CA VAL A 276 3.34 15.47 13.78
C VAL A 276 2.90 14.74 12.52
N ILE A 277 2.96 15.44 11.40
CA ILE A 277 2.65 14.84 10.11
C ILE A 277 3.96 14.73 9.33
N GLN A 278 4.33 13.50 9.00
CA GLN A 278 5.37 13.20 8.03
C GLN A 278 4.74 13.28 6.65
N VAL A 279 5.27 14.12 5.79
CA VAL A 279 4.85 14.24 4.39
C VAL A 279 5.97 13.69 3.51
N HIS A 280 5.63 12.74 2.64
CA HIS A 280 6.48 12.31 1.55
C HIS A 280 6.22 13.19 0.34
N TYR A 281 7.26 13.82 -0.16
CA TYR A 281 7.25 14.65 -1.36
C TYR A 281 7.99 13.96 -2.49
N HIS A 282 7.45 14.11 -3.69
CA HIS A 282 8.10 13.72 -4.93
C HIS A 282 8.28 14.95 -5.83
N PHE A 283 9.51 15.49 -5.90
CA PHE A 283 9.83 16.68 -6.68
C PHE A 283 10.55 16.30 -7.99
N GLU A 284 9.82 16.24 -9.09
CA GLU A 284 10.41 15.96 -10.42
C GLU A 284 11.07 17.19 -11.04
N GLU A 285 10.29 18.07 -11.68
CA GLU A 285 10.80 19.26 -12.39
C GLU A 285 10.66 20.53 -11.57
N ASP A 286 9.60 20.65 -10.78
CA ASP A 286 9.25 21.79 -9.97
C ASP A 286 9.14 21.41 -8.48
N ALA A 287 9.48 22.34 -7.59
CA ALA A 287 9.29 22.20 -6.15
C ALA A 287 8.46 23.39 -5.64
N PRO A 288 7.14 23.38 -5.82
CA PRO A 288 6.27 24.43 -5.31
C PRO A 288 6.22 24.40 -3.78
N GLU A 289 6.05 25.58 -3.16
CA GLU A 289 5.84 25.68 -1.71
C GLU A 289 4.52 24.96 -1.34
N ASP A 290 4.61 23.94 -0.49
CA ASP A 290 3.48 23.20 0.04
C ASP A 290 3.12 23.64 1.45
N ARG A 291 1.83 23.74 1.74
CA ARG A 291 1.25 24.04 3.06
C ARG A 291 0.08 23.14 3.35
N SER A 292 0.28 21.86 3.17
CA SER A 292 -0.74 20.87 3.47
C SER A 292 -1.34 21.05 4.85
N ALA A 293 -2.64 20.80 4.98
CA ALA A 293 -3.39 21.09 6.20
C ALA A 293 -3.92 19.83 6.86
N MET A 294 -4.15 19.89 8.17
CA MET A 294 -4.97 18.95 8.91
C MET A 294 -6.30 19.62 9.28
N ARG A 295 -7.42 19.00 8.92
CA ARG A 295 -8.75 19.34 9.41
C ARG A 295 -9.13 18.39 10.53
N LEU A 296 -9.62 18.93 11.63
CA LEU A 296 -9.99 18.17 12.83
C LEU A 296 -11.44 18.52 13.24
N ARG A 297 -12.19 17.52 13.67
CA ARG A 297 -13.51 17.71 14.31
C ARG A 297 -13.51 17.01 15.66
N TRP A 298 -13.94 17.73 16.68
CA TRP A 298 -13.95 17.29 18.06
C TRP A 298 -15.35 16.80 18.46
N SER A 299 -15.41 15.73 19.22
CA SER A 299 -16.67 15.23 19.79
C SER A 299 -17.23 16.18 20.83
N ASP A 300 -18.53 16.45 20.77
CA ASP A 300 -19.26 17.16 21.81
C ASP A 300 -19.57 16.28 23.03
N ASP A 301 -19.38 14.95 22.93
CA ASP A 301 -19.56 14.03 24.05
C ASP A 301 -18.34 14.12 24.99
N PRO A 302 -18.54 14.45 26.28
CA PRO A 302 -17.45 14.54 27.26
C PRO A 302 -16.86 13.19 27.65
N SER A 303 -17.48 12.07 27.28
CA SER A 303 -17.06 10.70 27.59
C SER A 303 -17.50 9.73 26.48
N PRO A 304 -16.98 9.90 25.29
CA PRO A 304 -17.31 9.03 24.17
C PRO A 304 -16.70 7.62 24.36
N ASP A 305 -17.19 6.66 23.58
CA ASP A 305 -16.50 5.37 23.44
C ASP A 305 -15.11 5.61 22.85
N VAL A 306 -14.11 4.88 23.37
CA VAL A 306 -12.71 5.16 23.06
C VAL A 306 -12.26 4.43 21.80
N VAL A 307 -11.68 5.16 20.87
CA VAL A 307 -10.98 4.56 19.74
C VAL A 307 -9.48 4.51 20.06
N ARG A 308 -8.90 3.32 19.90
CA ARG A 308 -7.46 3.09 20.06
C ARG A 308 -6.86 2.52 18.79
N VAL A 309 -5.59 2.85 18.57
CA VAL A 309 -4.77 2.23 17.53
C VAL A 309 -3.76 1.32 18.20
N GLN A 310 -3.75 0.05 17.82
CA GLN A 310 -2.76 -0.92 18.26
C GLN A 310 -1.81 -1.24 17.12
N SER A 311 -0.50 -1.17 17.39
CA SER A 311 0.56 -1.42 16.42
C SER A 311 1.10 -2.85 16.54
N TYR A 312 1.51 -3.42 15.38
CA TYR A 312 2.11 -4.74 15.24
C TYR A 312 3.37 -4.65 14.38
N PHE A 313 4.37 -5.45 14.70
CA PHE A 313 5.68 -5.42 14.05
C PHE A 313 6.14 -6.83 13.70
N ALA A 314 6.76 -7.02 12.55
CA ALA A 314 7.45 -8.26 12.24
C ALA A 314 8.89 -7.98 11.78
N PRO A 315 9.81 -8.94 11.92
CA PRO A 315 11.20 -8.74 11.54
C PRO A 315 11.35 -8.54 10.05
N ALA A 316 12.13 -7.55 9.65
CA ALA A 316 12.65 -7.38 8.32
C ALA A 316 14.16 -7.66 8.35
N GLU A 317 14.57 -8.77 7.77
CA GLU A 317 15.96 -9.24 7.72
C GLU A 317 16.24 -9.76 6.31
N ILE A 318 16.88 -8.96 5.47
CA ILE A 318 17.04 -9.25 4.04
C ILE A 318 18.53 -9.32 3.71
N PRO A 319 19.12 -10.53 3.66
CA PRO A 319 20.55 -10.69 3.38
C PRO A 319 20.90 -10.26 1.95
N CYS A 320 22.18 -9.94 1.72
CA CYS A 320 22.71 -9.75 0.37
C CYS A 320 22.49 -11.00 -0.49
N GLY A 321 22.21 -10.77 -1.77
CA GLY A 321 22.11 -11.83 -2.77
C GLY A 321 23.46 -12.53 -3.02
N PRO A 322 23.43 -13.72 -3.64
CA PRO A 322 24.65 -14.53 -3.86
C PRO A 322 25.70 -13.84 -4.75
N ASP A 323 25.27 -12.93 -5.60
CA ASP A 323 26.14 -12.18 -6.52
C ASP A 323 26.52 -10.79 -5.98
N GLU A 324 26.03 -10.41 -4.80
CA GLU A 324 26.31 -9.16 -4.13
C GLU A 324 27.44 -9.32 -3.12
N SER A 325 28.24 -8.30 -2.97
CA SER A 325 29.33 -8.28 -1.98
C SER A 325 29.71 -6.85 -1.62
N GLY A 326 30.00 -6.63 -0.36
CA GLY A 326 30.39 -5.34 0.18
C GLY A 326 30.53 -5.40 1.70
N PRO A 327 31.11 -4.37 2.31
CA PRO A 327 31.27 -4.34 3.76
C PRO A 327 29.93 -4.34 4.51
N LEU A 328 28.89 -3.74 3.91
CA LEU A 328 27.55 -3.68 4.51
C LEU A 328 26.73 -4.97 4.27
N CYS A 329 27.23 -5.95 3.52
CA CYS A 329 26.60 -7.29 3.49
C CYS A 329 26.85 -8.08 4.78
N ASP A 330 27.75 -7.63 5.66
CA ASP A 330 27.84 -8.08 7.03
C ASP A 330 26.75 -7.42 7.87
N ARG A 331 25.91 -8.22 8.51
CA ARG A 331 24.73 -7.73 9.27
C ARG A 331 25.12 -6.77 10.39
N ASP A 332 26.17 -7.06 11.14
CA ASP A 332 26.60 -6.20 12.26
C ASP A 332 27.13 -4.86 11.74
N ALA A 333 27.79 -4.86 10.59
CA ALA A 333 28.24 -3.63 9.93
C ALA A 333 27.03 -2.82 9.41
N ALA A 334 26.02 -3.46 8.84
CA ALA A 334 24.78 -2.79 8.41
C ALA A 334 24.03 -2.17 9.58
N ILE A 335 23.88 -2.88 10.71
CA ILE A 335 23.29 -2.34 11.95
C ILE A 335 24.07 -1.12 12.45
N ALA A 336 25.40 -1.18 12.43
CA ALA A 336 26.23 -0.08 12.89
C ALA A 336 26.10 1.16 11.97
N ASP A 337 25.99 0.95 10.65
CA ASP A 337 25.78 2.00 9.66
C ASP A 337 24.40 2.64 9.82
N ALA A 338 23.33 1.83 9.89
CA ALA A 338 21.98 2.32 10.09
C ALA A 338 21.84 3.10 11.41
N ARG A 339 22.44 2.61 12.50
CA ARG A 339 22.47 3.34 13.79
C ARG A 339 23.24 4.65 13.75
N ALA A 340 24.25 4.74 12.91
CA ALA A 340 24.98 6.00 12.70
C ALA A 340 24.14 7.03 11.93
N LYS A 341 23.20 6.57 11.09
CA LYS A 341 22.27 7.42 10.32
C LYS A 341 21.06 7.83 11.14
N TYR A 342 20.37 6.87 11.77
CA TYR A 342 19.03 7.06 12.36
C TYR A 342 19.04 7.03 13.90
N GLY A 343 20.16 6.79 14.55
CA GLY A 343 20.24 6.61 15.98
C GLY A 343 19.85 5.19 16.43
N PHE A 344 19.78 5.00 17.74
CA PHE A 344 19.44 3.69 18.31
C PHE A 344 17.94 3.37 18.14
N GLU A 345 17.11 4.37 18.36
CA GLU A 345 15.64 4.24 18.29
C GLU A 345 15.15 4.00 16.86
N GLY A 346 15.83 4.56 15.85
CA GLY A 346 15.50 4.36 14.44
C GLY A 346 15.94 3.01 13.85
N VAL A 347 16.46 2.06 14.68
CA VAL A 347 16.91 0.73 14.23
C VAL A 347 16.41 -0.34 15.19
N GLN A 348 15.19 -0.79 14.98
CA GLN A 348 14.50 -1.76 15.84
C GLN A 348 14.69 -3.22 15.42
N GLY A 349 15.21 -3.48 14.22
CA GLY A 349 15.35 -4.83 13.66
C GLY A 349 15.89 -5.89 14.63
N PRO A 350 17.05 -5.70 15.29
CA PRO A 350 17.60 -6.71 16.19
C PRO A 350 16.69 -7.04 17.39
N PHE A 351 15.91 -6.08 17.86
CA PHE A 351 14.93 -6.29 18.94
C PHE A 351 13.71 -7.07 18.43
N ILE A 352 13.13 -6.63 17.30
CA ILE A 352 11.92 -7.25 16.73
C ILE A 352 12.21 -8.69 16.33
N THR A 353 13.33 -8.98 15.66
CA THR A 353 13.75 -10.33 15.27
C THR A 353 13.76 -11.27 16.47
N THR A 354 14.40 -10.85 17.58
CA THR A 354 14.46 -11.65 18.80
C THR A 354 13.10 -11.78 19.50
N ALA A 355 12.31 -10.70 19.53
CA ALA A 355 10.99 -10.69 20.17
C ALA A 355 10.00 -11.63 19.47
N CYS A 356 10.09 -11.74 18.14
CA CYS A 356 9.29 -12.68 17.34
C CYS A 356 9.85 -14.10 17.32
N GLY A 357 10.96 -14.37 18.03
CA GLY A 357 11.50 -15.72 18.23
C GLY A 357 12.38 -16.23 17.10
N PHE A 358 12.86 -15.35 16.22
CA PHE A 358 13.74 -15.68 15.11
C PHE A 358 15.20 -15.36 15.42
N GLU A 359 16.09 -16.03 14.69
CA GLU A 359 17.51 -15.68 14.59
C GLU A 359 17.80 -15.19 13.16
N PRO A 360 18.80 -14.30 12.95
CA PRO A 360 19.09 -13.75 11.61
C PRO A 360 19.35 -14.82 10.54
N GLU A 361 19.82 -15.99 10.92
CA GLU A 361 20.11 -17.13 10.05
C GLU A 361 18.86 -17.83 9.52
N ASP A 362 17.68 -17.55 10.10
CA ASP A 362 16.40 -18.08 9.62
C ASP A 362 15.98 -17.39 8.31
N PHE A 363 16.46 -16.18 8.08
CA PHE A 363 16.12 -15.38 6.90
C PHE A 363 17.03 -15.71 5.72
N VAL A 364 16.50 -16.51 4.81
CA VAL A 364 17.24 -17.01 3.64
C VAL A 364 16.53 -16.59 2.37
N LEU A 365 17.26 -16.00 1.44
CA LEU A 365 16.71 -15.68 0.12
C LEU A 365 16.37 -16.97 -0.65
N VAL A 366 15.12 -17.07 -1.09
CA VAL A 366 14.63 -18.11 -2.00
C VAL A 366 14.15 -17.43 -3.27
N ASP A 367 14.79 -17.69 -4.38
CA ASP A 367 14.52 -17.05 -5.67
C ASP A 367 14.55 -15.50 -5.60
N GLY A 368 15.41 -14.95 -4.74
CA GLY A 368 15.55 -13.51 -4.54
C GLY A 368 14.61 -12.89 -3.53
N LYS A 369 13.71 -13.66 -2.93
CA LYS A 369 12.74 -13.22 -1.95
C LYS A 369 13.00 -13.76 -0.57
N VAL A 370 12.55 -13.04 0.45
CA VAL A 370 12.56 -13.45 1.85
C VAL A 370 11.30 -12.93 2.55
N SER A 371 10.83 -13.64 3.56
CA SER A 371 9.63 -13.26 4.34
C SER A 371 9.98 -13.15 5.82
N GLY A 372 9.22 -12.28 6.51
CA GLY A 372 9.22 -12.16 7.97
C GLY A 372 7.79 -12.19 8.48
N GLU A 373 7.60 -12.79 9.66
CA GLU A 373 6.29 -12.91 10.31
C GLU A 373 6.41 -12.75 11.82
N CYS A 374 5.32 -12.39 12.48
CA CYS A 374 5.27 -12.32 13.95
C CYS A 374 3.84 -12.46 14.46
N ASP A 375 3.65 -13.38 15.42
CA ASP A 375 2.40 -13.50 16.16
C ASP A 375 2.47 -12.62 17.41
N GLN A 376 1.48 -11.77 17.62
CA GLN A 376 1.43 -10.83 18.74
C GLN A 376 0.01 -10.79 19.34
N PRO A 377 -0.11 -10.65 20.66
CA PRO A 377 -1.43 -10.59 21.28
C PRO A 377 -2.17 -9.31 20.91
N VAL A 378 -3.48 -9.41 20.84
CA VAL A 378 -4.37 -8.26 20.82
C VAL A 378 -4.47 -7.70 22.23
N ASP A 379 -4.20 -6.40 22.42
CA ASP A 379 -4.25 -5.75 23.73
C ASP A 379 -5.56 -4.99 24.00
N VAL A 380 -6.44 -4.92 22.99
CA VAL A 380 -7.69 -4.18 23.02
C VAL A 380 -8.89 -5.11 22.84
N ASN A 381 -10.07 -4.67 23.25
CA ASN A 381 -11.31 -5.41 22.98
C ASN A 381 -12.28 -4.46 22.30
N GLY A 382 -12.81 -4.82 21.15
CA GLY A 382 -13.79 -3.96 20.49
C GLY A 382 -13.98 -4.26 19.03
N ARG A 383 -14.64 -3.33 18.36
CA ARG A 383 -14.93 -3.40 16.92
C ARG A 383 -13.78 -2.80 16.12
N ILE A 384 -13.31 -3.52 15.11
CA ILE A 384 -12.31 -3.02 14.16
C ILE A 384 -12.95 -1.92 13.31
N LEU A 385 -12.35 -0.75 13.29
CA LEU A 385 -12.72 0.38 12.44
C LEU A 385 -11.81 0.51 11.23
N GLY A 386 -10.55 0.12 11.36
CA GLY A 386 -9.57 0.24 10.29
C GLY A 386 -8.41 -0.71 10.45
N VAL A 387 -7.84 -1.09 9.32
CA VAL A 387 -6.63 -1.93 9.21
C VAL A 387 -5.65 -1.19 8.31
N PHE A 388 -4.39 -1.15 8.72
CA PHE A 388 -3.32 -0.54 7.94
C PHE A 388 -2.12 -1.47 7.90
N GLY A 389 -1.47 -1.58 6.75
CA GLY A 389 -0.22 -2.31 6.55
C GLY A 389 0.86 -1.42 5.98
N HIS A 390 2.12 -1.66 6.36
CA HIS A 390 3.26 -0.87 5.93
C HIS A 390 4.50 -1.73 5.72
N ALA A 391 5.17 -1.51 4.61
CA ALA A 391 6.51 -1.95 4.27
C ALA A 391 7.16 -0.88 3.39
N HIS A 392 8.47 -0.98 3.14
CA HIS A 392 9.16 -0.04 2.24
C HIS A 392 9.23 -0.58 0.79
N GLU A 393 10.23 -0.11 0.02
CA GLU A 393 10.31 -0.32 -1.43
C GLU A 393 10.57 -1.78 -1.85
N LEU A 394 11.25 -2.57 -1.01
CA LEU A 394 11.50 -3.97 -1.32
C LEU A 394 10.29 -4.86 -1.05
N GLY A 395 9.30 -4.36 -0.30
CA GLY A 395 8.05 -5.04 -0.04
C GLY A 395 7.44 -5.61 -1.31
N SER A 396 7.04 -6.87 -1.32
CA SER A 396 6.36 -7.52 -2.46
C SER A 396 4.98 -8.04 -2.10
N ALA A 397 4.75 -8.38 -0.83
CA ALA A 397 3.43 -8.76 -0.31
C ALA A 397 3.34 -8.42 1.17
N PHE A 398 2.11 -8.23 1.64
CA PHE A 398 1.78 -7.99 3.05
C PHE A 398 0.51 -8.75 3.42
N ARG A 399 0.46 -9.30 4.64
CA ARG A 399 -0.75 -9.94 5.17
C ARG A 399 -0.90 -9.69 6.66
N MET A 400 -2.15 -9.51 7.10
CA MET A 400 -2.54 -9.46 8.50
C MET A 400 -3.65 -10.47 8.76
N THR A 401 -3.43 -11.38 9.71
CA THR A 401 -4.34 -12.48 10.03
C THR A 401 -4.67 -12.49 11.51
N LEU A 402 -5.94 -12.52 11.85
CA LEU A 402 -6.46 -12.74 13.19
C LEU A 402 -6.56 -14.24 13.45
N GLU A 403 -6.17 -14.72 14.65
CA GLU A 403 -6.23 -16.14 15.05
C GLU A 403 -5.53 -17.08 14.04
N PRO A 404 -4.26 -16.79 13.65
CA PRO A 404 -3.57 -17.57 12.62
C PRO A 404 -3.45 -19.06 13.03
N ASP A 405 -3.50 -19.93 12.01
CA ASP A 405 -3.38 -21.39 12.17
C ASP A 405 -4.48 -22.06 13.04
N THR A 406 -5.57 -21.36 13.32
CA THR A 406 -6.70 -21.89 14.11
C THR A 406 -7.92 -22.16 13.22
N ALA A 407 -9.00 -22.67 13.83
CA ALA A 407 -10.27 -22.87 13.11
C ALA A 407 -11.04 -21.55 12.92
N ASP A 408 -10.68 -20.51 13.65
CA ASP A 408 -11.29 -19.19 13.65
C ASP A 408 -10.41 -18.16 12.91
N GLU A 409 -9.45 -18.65 12.11
CA GLU A 409 -8.55 -17.81 11.30
C GLU A 409 -9.34 -16.89 10.38
N LEU A 410 -8.98 -15.59 10.42
CA LEU A 410 -9.56 -14.55 9.58
C LEU A 410 -8.47 -13.65 9.02
N VAL A 411 -8.33 -13.62 7.69
CA VAL A 411 -7.42 -12.68 7.02
C VAL A 411 -8.06 -11.30 7.03
N LEU A 412 -7.49 -10.39 7.81
CA LEU A 412 -7.97 -9.02 7.95
C LEU A 412 -7.54 -8.14 6.77
N LEU A 413 -6.30 -8.31 6.27
CA LEU A 413 -5.77 -7.60 5.12
C LEU A 413 -4.82 -8.52 4.36
N ASP A 414 -4.97 -8.60 3.06
CA ASP A 414 -4.06 -9.31 2.17
C ASP A 414 -3.69 -8.41 0.99
N ILE A 415 -2.40 -8.20 0.79
CA ILE A 415 -1.84 -7.43 -0.32
C ILE A 415 -0.83 -8.33 -1.02
N ASP A 416 -1.21 -8.92 -2.15
CA ASP A 416 -0.37 -9.84 -2.92
C ASP A 416 0.59 -9.13 -3.88
N ARG A 417 0.44 -7.82 -4.03
CA ARG A 417 1.27 -6.94 -4.84
C ARG A 417 1.50 -5.63 -4.11
N TRP A 418 2.41 -5.67 -3.14
CA TRP A 418 2.77 -4.46 -2.41
C TRP A 418 3.30 -3.38 -3.34
N ASP A 419 2.79 -2.18 -3.14
CA ASP A 419 3.23 -0.96 -3.78
C ASP A 419 3.43 0.10 -2.70
N PHE A 420 4.67 0.58 -2.56
CA PHE A 420 5.07 1.52 -1.53
C PHE A 420 4.31 2.85 -1.61
N ASP A 421 3.89 3.22 -2.82
CA ASP A 421 3.22 4.50 -3.07
C ASP A 421 1.77 4.52 -2.58
N TRP A 422 1.15 3.36 -2.35
CA TRP A 422 -0.28 3.24 -2.06
C TRP A 422 -0.54 2.55 -0.73
N GLN A 423 -0.59 3.36 0.34
CA GLN A 423 -0.75 2.91 1.72
C GLN A 423 -2.00 3.53 2.33
N PHE A 424 -3.07 2.74 2.39
CA PHE A 424 -4.38 3.19 2.85
C PHE A 424 -4.73 2.60 4.21
N VAL A 425 -5.57 3.35 4.96
CA VAL A 425 -6.36 2.75 6.04
C VAL A 425 -7.60 2.10 5.40
N TYR A 426 -7.72 0.80 5.54
CA TYR A 426 -8.83 0.01 5.00
C TYR A 426 -9.92 -0.16 6.06
N GLU A 427 -11.15 0.27 5.74
CA GLU A 427 -12.31 0.15 6.62
C GLU A 427 -13.08 -1.13 6.27
N PRO A 428 -13.20 -2.14 7.16
CA PRO A 428 -14.01 -3.32 6.91
C PRO A 428 -15.49 -2.98 6.70
N VAL A 429 -16.14 -3.66 5.74
CA VAL A 429 -17.59 -3.52 5.51
C VAL A 429 -18.39 -4.15 6.64
N ASP A 430 -17.96 -5.32 7.10
CA ASP A 430 -18.61 -6.06 8.17
C ASP A 430 -18.14 -5.58 9.56
N ASP A 431 -19.03 -5.66 10.56
CA ASP A 431 -18.68 -5.44 11.96
C ASP A 431 -17.80 -6.59 12.47
N LEU A 432 -16.50 -6.41 12.42
CA LEU A 432 -15.50 -7.35 12.93
C LEU A 432 -15.08 -6.96 14.34
N PHE A 433 -14.87 -7.96 15.19
CA PHE A 433 -14.51 -7.74 16.59
C PHE A 433 -13.23 -8.49 16.96
N VAL A 434 -12.43 -7.85 17.81
CA VAL A 434 -11.26 -8.45 18.43
C VAL A 434 -11.39 -8.48 19.95
N THR A 435 -10.71 -9.42 20.56
CA THR A 435 -10.63 -9.57 22.02
C THR A 435 -9.20 -9.87 22.45
N SER A 436 -8.85 -9.50 23.68
CA SER A 436 -7.49 -9.61 24.22
C SER A 436 -7.03 -11.05 24.53
N ASP A 437 -7.80 -12.06 24.17
CA ASP A 437 -7.43 -13.47 24.18
C ASP A 437 -7.09 -14.03 22.80
N GLN A 438 -7.04 -13.17 21.80
CA GLN A 438 -6.69 -13.49 20.41
C GLN A 438 -5.26 -13.03 20.08
N ASP A 439 -4.71 -13.63 19.03
CA ASP A 439 -3.43 -13.22 18.46
C ASP A 439 -3.63 -12.69 17.02
N VAL A 440 -2.76 -11.76 16.63
CA VAL A 440 -2.63 -11.27 15.27
C VAL A 440 -1.27 -11.63 14.74
N ARG A 441 -1.23 -12.21 13.53
CA ARG A 441 -0.01 -12.37 12.74
C ARG A 441 0.05 -11.30 11.68
N ILE A 442 1.21 -10.65 11.53
CA ILE A 442 1.55 -9.91 10.32
C ILE A 442 2.70 -10.59 9.61
N GLU A 443 2.65 -10.56 8.28
CA GLU A 443 3.60 -11.21 7.39
C GLU A 443 3.96 -10.23 6.28
N CYS A 444 5.27 -10.07 6.02
CA CYS A 444 5.76 -9.33 4.86
C CYS A 444 6.67 -10.22 4.02
N GLU A 445 6.60 -10.04 2.70
CA GLU A 445 7.57 -10.60 1.77
C GLU A 445 8.32 -9.48 1.07
N TRP A 446 9.62 -9.61 0.93
CA TRP A 446 10.46 -8.66 0.22
C TRP A 446 11.12 -9.33 -0.98
N ASP A 447 11.19 -8.58 -2.09
CA ASP A 447 11.91 -8.99 -3.30
C ASP A 447 13.19 -8.15 -3.45
N ARG A 448 14.32 -8.80 -3.21
CA ARG A 448 15.63 -8.14 -3.29
C ARG A 448 15.94 -7.53 -4.66
N SER A 449 15.31 -8.02 -5.73
CA SER A 449 15.51 -7.49 -7.07
C SER A 449 14.95 -6.07 -7.27
N ARG A 450 14.09 -5.61 -6.35
CA ARG A 450 13.55 -4.24 -6.34
C ARG A 450 14.56 -3.20 -5.84
N ARG A 451 15.65 -3.64 -5.17
CA ARG A 451 16.67 -2.71 -4.68
C ARG A 451 17.28 -1.91 -5.81
N ASP A 452 17.43 -0.60 -5.63
CA ASP A 452 18.14 0.24 -6.58
C ASP A 452 19.58 -0.26 -6.80
N PRO A 453 19.93 -0.66 -8.03
CA PRO A 453 21.26 -1.20 -8.33
C PRO A 453 22.36 -0.15 -8.26
N ARG A 454 22.05 1.12 -8.07
CA ARG A 454 23.02 2.23 -7.88
C ARG A 454 23.52 2.29 -6.44
N LEU A 455 22.76 1.74 -5.49
CA LEU A 455 23.12 1.72 -4.07
C LEU A 455 24.20 0.66 -3.80
N GLU A 456 25.06 0.92 -2.80
CA GLU A 456 26.02 -0.06 -2.33
C GLU A 456 25.28 -1.30 -1.78
N PRO A 457 25.74 -2.54 -2.13
CA PRO A 457 25.13 -3.74 -1.56
C PRO A 457 25.20 -3.73 -0.03
N ALA A 458 24.05 -3.92 0.62
CA ALA A 458 23.93 -3.95 2.06
C ALA A 458 22.95 -5.04 2.51
N TYR A 459 23.17 -5.59 3.68
CA TYR A 459 22.16 -6.31 4.44
C TYR A 459 21.09 -5.29 4.86
N ILE A 460 19.83 -5.54 4.50
CA ILE A 460 18.71 -4.66 4.83
C ILE A 460 18.04 -5.19 6.08
N LEU A 461 17.68 -4.30 6.98
CA LEU A 461 17.07 -4.66 8.26
C LEU A 461 15.94 -3.66 8.60
N TRP A 462 15.15 -4.00 9.63
CA TRP A 462 14.09 -3.15 10.10
C TRP A 462 14.67 -1.83 10.65
N ALA A 463 14.52 -0.75 9.90
CA ALA A 463 14.99 0.59 10.25
C ALA A 463 14.22 1.67 9.49
N ASP A 464 14.38 2.93 9.91
CA ASP A 464 13.59 4.07 9.46
C ASP A 464 13.87 4.53 8.01
N GLY A 465 14.99 4.14 7.41
CA GLY A 465 15.34 4.62 6.06
C GLY A 465 14.53 3.95 4.95
N THR A 466 14.21 4.68 3.90
CA THR A 466 13.53 4.14 2.70
C THR A 466 14.32 3.00 2.05
N ASP A 467 15.66 3.08 2.08
CA ASP A 467 16.57 2.04 1.60
C ASP A 467 16.71 0.83 2.55
N ASP A 468 16.21 0.96 3.78
CA ASP A 468 16.01 -0.10 4.75
C ASP A 468 14.59 -0.67 4.60
N GLU A 469 14.11 -1.49 5.54
CA GLU A 469 12.77 -2.07 5.43
C GLU A 469 12.02 -2.04 6.75
N MET A 470 10.70 -2.14 6.63
CA MET A 470 9.77 -2.37 7.75
C MET A 470 8.79 -3.48 7.42
N CYS A 471 8.22 -4.09 8.45
CA CYS A 471 6.96 -4.84 8.42
C CYS A 471 6.14 -4.37 9.62
N PHE A 472 5.13 -3.58 9.34
CA PHE A 472 4.37 -2.89 10.36
C PHE A 472 2.88 -2.89 10.01
N ALA A 473 2.03 -2.93 11.03
CA ALA A 473 0.58 -2.83 10.85
C ALA A 473 -0.07 -2.10 12.02
N THR A 474 -1.28 -1.59 11.79
CA THR A 474 -2.15 -1.13 12.86
C THR A 474 -3.56 -1.67 12.74
N LEU A 475 -4.20 -1.84 13.90
CA LEU A 475 -5.65 -1.96 14.05
C LEU A 475 -6.19 -0.73 14.76
N MET A 476 -7.16 -0.08 14.15
CA MET A 476 -7.97 0.94 14.81
C MET A 476 -9.21 0.25 15.39
N VAL A 477 -9.42 0.33 16.70
CA VAL A 477 -10.43 -0.44 17.43
C VAL A 477 -11.28 0.49 18.28
N LEU A 478 -12.60 0.37 18.15
CA LEU A 478 -13.58 1.00 19.02
C LEU A 478 -13.80 0.11 20.25
N GLU A 479 -13.32 0.55 21.41
CA GLU A 479 -13.57 -0.11 22.69
C GLU A 479 -15.00 0.18 23.19
N PRO A 480 -15.68 -0.80 23.82
CA PRO A 480 -17.04 -0.65 24.33
C PRO A 480 -17.15 0.28 25.54
#